data_1e5f09a8ce137c965b580a9c56d85020
#
_entry.id   1e5f09a8ce137c965b580a9c56d85020
#
_cell.length_a   1.000
_cell.length_b   1.000
_cell.length_c   1.000
_cell.angle_alpha   90.00
_cell.angle_beta   90.00
_cell.angle_gamma   90.00
#
_symmetry.space_group_name_H-M   'P 1'
#
loop_
_entity.id
_entity.type
_entity.pdbx_description
1 polymer ?
#
loop_
_entity_poly.entity_id
_entity_poly.type
_entity_poly.pdbx_seq_one_letter_code
_entity_poly.pdbx_strand_id
1 'polypeptide(L)'
;YHGAELTLRGEIIQIGAVRVDENGDVLDTFEMTLRPRIFRKLHWRIAEVTGLSQGDLEAGVPIAEGLRRFQEWAGPDAEFAEWGLDDVPVLKQNLFLYNMDESWPSRWYDLQQIFLKNFPRGEGEGLTLESVVDRLGIEHDGDFHNALDDALYTTKICRRLPLAQG
;
A
#
# COMPACT_ATOMS: atom_id res chain seq x y z
N TYR A 1 -1.62 -3.58 -12.44
CA TYR A 1 -2.58 -3.66 -11.37
C TYR A 1 -3.83 -2.85 -11.71
N HIS A 2 -4.88 -3.54 -11.97
CA HIS A 2 -6.19 -2.92 -12.06
C HIS A 2 -6.80 -3.00 -10.67
N GLY A 3 -6.09 -2.40 -9.74
CA GLY A 3 -6.38 -2.51 -8.34
C GLY A 3 -7.81 -2.15 -8.00
N ALA A 4 -8.30 -1.06 -8.59
CA ALA A 4 -9.66 -0.60 -8.32
C ALA A 4 -10.71 -1.64 -8.72
N GLU A 5 -10.56 -2.30 -9.85
CA GLU A 5 -11.52 -3.29 -10.31
C GLU A 5 -11.44 -4.60 -9.52
N LEU A 6 -10.23 -5.05 -9.22
CA LEU A 6 -10.03 -6.23 -8.37
C LEU A 6 -10.48 -5.97 -6.94
N THR A 7 -10.29 -4.76 -6.46
CA THR A 7 -10.56 -4.39 -5.08
C THR A 7 -12.02 -4.04 -4.83
N LEU A 8 -12.73 -3.57 -5.83
CA LEU A 8 -14.19 -3.45 -5.75
C LEU A 8 -14.86 -4.81 -5.58
N ARG A 9 -14.18 -5.90 -5.95
CA ARG A 9 -14.69 -7.26 -5.89
C ARG A 9 -13.85 -8.18 -5.04
N GLY A 10 -12.74 -7.69 -4.53
CA GLY A 10 -11.72 -8.53 -3.92
C GLY A 10 -11.43 -8.14 -2.49
N GLU A 11 -10.92 -9.12 -1.78
CA GLU A 11 -10.44 -8.95 -0.43
C GLU A 11 -8.95 -8.66 -0.46
N ILE A 12 -8.47 -7.85 0.50
CA ILE A 12 -7.05 -7.60 0.67
C ILE A 12 -6.36 -8.91 1.03
N ILE A 13 -5.29 -9.26 0.32
CA ILE A 13 -4.51 -10.47 0.59
C ILE A 13 -3.15 -10.19 1.22
N GLN A 14 -2.67 -8.96 1.13
CA GLN A 14 -1.40 -8.58 1.73
C GLN A 14 -1.44 -7.11 2.15
N ILE A 15 -0.93 -6.83 3.34
CA ILE A 15 -0.74 -5.47 3.83
C ILE A 15 0.76 -5.28 4.08
N GLY A 16 1.31 -4.22 3.50
CA GLY A 16 2.65 -3.74 3.80
C GLY A 16 2.58 -2.27 4.14
N ALA A 17 3.10 -1.89 5.28
CA ALA A 17 3.07 -0.51 5.73
C ALA A 17 4.34 -0.16 6.50
N VAL A 18 4.72 1.10 6.42
CA VAL A 18 5.90 1.63 7.10
C VAL A 18 5.46 2.84 7.90
N ARG A 19 5.81 2.85 9.19
CA ARG A 19 5.57 4.01 10.05
C ARG A 19 6.81 4.88 10.00
N VAL A 20 6.59 6.16 9.74
CA VAL A 20 7.68 7.13 9.70
C VAL A 20 7.40 8.27 10.67
N ASP A 21 8.46 8.93 11.11
CA ASP A 21 8.34 10.14 11.90
C ASP A 21 8.20 11.38 10.99
N GLU A 22 8.15 12.55 11.60
CA GLU A 22 8.03 13.82 10.87
C GLU A 22 9.22 14.13 9.95
N ASN A 23 10.36 13.48 10.16
CA ASN A 23 11.54 13.62 9.31
C ASN A 23 11.60 12.58 8.17
N GLY A 24 10.62 11.67 8.13
CA GLY A 24 10.60 10.59 7.16
C GLY A 24 11.47 9.40 7.53
N ASP A 25 11.96 9.34 8.76
CA ASP A 25 12.74 8.19 9.24
C ASP A 25 11.82 7.04 9.64
N VAL A 26 12.22 5.83 9.28
CA VAL A 26 11.42 4.63 9.55
C VAL A 26 11.46 4.28 11.04
N LEU A 27 10.29 4.22 11.66
CA LEU A 27 10.14 3.82 13.07
C LEU A 27 9.89 2.33 13.20
N ASP A 28 8.95 1.79 12.45
CA ASP A 28 8.66 0.37 12.40
C ASP A 28 7.92 0.01 11.11
N THR A 29 7.71 -1.28 10.90
CA THR A 29 7.04 -1.81 9.71
C THR A 29 5.96 -2.80 10.11
N PHE A 30 5.00 -2.97 9.21
CA PHE A 30 3.95 -3.97 9.32
C PHE A 30 3.85 -4.74 8.01
N GLU A 31 3.89 -6.05 8.09
CA GLU A 31 3.69 -6.92 6.93
C GLU A 31 2.83 -8.09 7.34
N MET A 32 1.82 -8.39 6.54
CA MET A 32 0.93 -9.51 6.83
C MET A 32 0.27 -10.01 5.56
N THR A 33 0.26 -11.33 5.37
CA THR A 33 -0.54 -11.99 4.35
C THR A 33 -1.87 -12.38 4.98
N LEU A 34 -2.97 -12.06 4.31
CA LEU A 34 -4.32 -12.28 4.79
C LEU A 34 -4.97 -13.44 4.05
N ARG A 35 -5.69 -14.27 4.79
CA ARG A 35 -6.48 -15.34 4.20
C ARG A 35 -7.87 -14.80 3.87
N PRO A 36 -8.25 -14.71 2.57
CA PRO A 36 -9.56 -14.24 2.19
C PRO A 36 -10.65 -15.21 2.60
N ARG A 37 -11.82 -14.67 2.91
CA ARG A 37 -12.97 -15.47 3.31
C ARG A 37 -13.90 -15.79 2.15
N ILE A 38 -14.05 -14.85 1.23
CA ILE A 38 -15.00 -14.92 0.12
C ILE A 38 -14.28 -15.37 -1.15
N PHE A 39 -13.24 -14.64 -1.55
CA PHE A 39 -12.46 -14.92 -2.76
C PHE A 39 -11.24 -15.76 -2.42
N ARG A 40 -11.46 -17.02 -2.09
CA ARG A 40 -10.42 -17.92 -1.56
C ARG A 40 -9.38 -18.34 -2.58
N LYS A 41 -9.74 -18.32 -3.87
CA LYS A 41 -8.84 -18.77 -4.92
C LYS A 41 -7.99 -17.63 -5.44
N LEU A 42 -6.68 -17.81 -5.36
CA LEU A 42 -5.72 -16.84 -5.88
C LEU A 42 -5.74 -16.84 -7.40
N HIS A 43 -6.04 -15.66 -7.99
CA HIS A 43 -5.99 -15.50 -9.43
C HIS A 43 -4.53 -15.58 -9.92
N TRP A 44 -4.29 -16.27 -11.04
CA TRP A 44 -2.93 -16.49 -11.53
C TRP A 44 -2.16 -15.20 -11.82
N ARG A 45 -2.83 -14.15 -12.30
CA ARG A 45 -2.18 -12.85 -12.53
C ARG A 45 -1.71 -12.19 -11.24
N ILE A 46 -2.49 -12.33 -10.18
CA ILE A 46 -2.13 -11.79 -8.86
C ILE A 46 -0.95 -12.58 -8.30
N ALA A 47 -0.98 -13.90 -8.44
CA ALA A 47 0.14 -14.75 -8.03
C ALA A 47 1.43 -14.37 -8.75
N GLU A 48 1.36 -14.13 -10.06
CA GLU A 48 2.52 -13.74 -10.86
C GLU A 48 3.09 -12.38 -10.42
N VAL A 49 2.23 -11.40 -10.18
CA VAL A 49 2.63 -10.03 -9.81
C VAL A 49 3.17 -9.99 -8.37
N THR A 50 2.51 -10.65 -7.43
CA THR A 50 2.84 -10.57 -6.01
C THR A 50 3.86 -11.60 -5.55
N GLY A 51 4.05 -12.68 -6.29
CA GLY A 51 4.86 -13.81 -5.87
C GLY A 51 4.21 -14.71 -4.82
N LEU A 52 2.97 -14.43 -4.45
CA LEU A 52 2.23 -15.25 -3.48
C LEU A 52 1.71 -16.53 -4.15
N SER A 53 1.69 -17.62 -3.38
CA SER A 53 1.07 -18.89 -3.79
C SER A 53 -0.30 -19.06 -3.13
N GLN A 54 -1.08 -20.00 -3.64
CA GLN A 54 -2.34 -20.39 -3.00
C GLN A 54 -2.10 -20.87 -1.56
N GLY A 55 -1.01 -21.60 -1.33
CA GLY A 55 -0.62 -22.04 0.01
C GLY A 55 -0.30 -20.89 0.95
N ASP A 56 0.34 -19.83 0.43
CA ASP A 56 0.61 -18.61 1.22
C ASP A 56 -0.70 -17.96 1.70
N LEU A 57 -1.70 -17.89 0.81
CA LEU A 57 -3.01 -17.36 1.17
C LEU A 57 -3.68 -18.19 2.25
N GLU A 58 -3.68 -19.49 2.09
CA GLU A 58 -4.32 -20.41 3.05
C GLU A 58 -3.65 -20.40 4.42
N ALA A 59 -2.34 -20.14 4.45
CA ALA A 59 -1.57 -20.00 5.68
C ALA A 59 -1.68 -18.60 6.29
N GLY A 60 -2.30 -17.65 5.60
CA GLY A 60 -2.42 -16.27 6.05
C GLY A 60 -3.32 -16.12 7.27
N VAL A 61 -3.24 -14.96 7.89
CA VAL A 61 -4.12 -14.57 9.00
C VAL A 61 -5.53 -14.35 8.45
N PRO A 62 -6.59 -14.83 9.13
CA PRO A 62 -7.96 -14.53 8.70
C PRO A 62 -8.14 -13.02 8.50
N ILE A 63 -8.76 -12.64 7.37
CA ILE A 63 -8.78 -11.23 6.95
C ILE A 63 -9.35 -10.29 8.03
N ALA A 64 -10.43 -10.66 8.69
CA ALA A 64 -11.01 -9.80 9.74
C ALA A 64 -10.02 -9.57 10.89
N GLU A 65 -9.31 -10.59 11.31
CA GLU A 65 -8.29 -10.46 12.34
C GLU A 65 -7.10 -9.62 11.87
N GLY A 66 -6.66 -9.82 10.63
CA GLY A 66 -5.57 -9.05 10.05
C GLY A 66 -5.89 -7.56 9.96
N LEU A 67 -7.11 -7.22 9.55
CA LEU A 67 -7.57 -5.83 9.51
C LEU A 67 -7.59 -5.21 10.91
N ARG A 68 -8.03 -5.95 11.92
CA ARG A 68 -8.03 -5.51 13.31
C ARG A 68 -6.61 -5.25 13.81
N ARG A 69 -5.69 -6.16 13.52
CA ARG A 69 -4.28 -6.00 13.90
C ARG A 69 -3.63 -4.80 13.22
N PHE A 70 -3.97 -4.56 11.97
CA PHE A 70 -3.47 -3.40 11.24
C PHE A 70 -3.99 -2.10 11.85
N GLN A 71 -5.27 -2.06 12.20
CA GLN A 71 -5.85 -0.89 12.88
C GLN A 71 -5.16 -0.62 14.21
N GLU A 72 -4.90 -1.64 15.01
CA GLU A 72 -4.19 -1.52 16.28
C GLU A 72 -2.76 -0.99 16.07
N TRP A 73 -2.07 -1.52 15.08
CA TRP A 73 -0.72 -1.07 14.76
C TRP A 73 -0.70 0.39 14.29
N ALA A 74 -1.62 0.77 13.44
CA ALA A 74 -1.70 2.13 12.92
C ALA A 74 -2.00 3.15 14.02
N GLY A 75 -2.87 2.80 14.96
CA GLY A 75 -3.27 3.71 16.03
C GLY A 75 -4.38 4.67 15.63
N PRO A 76 -4.96 5.38 16.62
CA PRO A 76 -6.15 6.21 16.39
C PRO A 76 -5.88 7.50 15.62
N ASP A 77 -4.65 8.01 15.64
CA ASP A 77 -4.28 9.29 15.04
C ASP A 77 -3.47 9.12 13.75
N ALA A 78 -3.51 7.94 13.15
CA ALA A 78 -2.71 7.65 11.97
C ALA A 78 -3.11 8.52 10.77
N GLU A 79 -2.12 9.07 10.10
CA GLU A 79 -2.25 9.67 8.79
C GLU A 79 -1.56 8.76 7.80
N PHE A 80 -2.16 8.59 6.62
CA PHE A 80 -1.69 7.68 5.61
C PHE A 80 -1.10 8.42 4.44
N ALA A 81 -0.04 7.90 3.87
CA ALA A 81 0.50 8.37 2.61
C ALA A 81 0.63 7.17 1.67
N GLU A 82 0.18 7.32 0.45
CA GLU A 82 0.19 6.24 -0.53
C GLU A 82 0.63 6.76 -1.89
N TRP A 83 1.07 5.84 -2.73
CA TRP A 83 1.41 6.16 -4.12
C TRP A 83 0.18 5.91 -4.99
N GLY A 84 -0.58 6.98 -5.26
CA GLY A 84 -1.88 6.91 -5.94
C GLY A 84 -3.03 7.05 -4.95
N LEU A 85 -4.25 6.68 -5.38
CA LEU A 85 -5.46 6.85 -4.58
C LEU A 85 -6.21 5.55 -4.29
N ASP A 86 -5.59 4.40 -4.52
CA ASP A 86 -6.31 3.14 -4.50
C ASP A 86 -6.32 2.42 -3.15
N ASP A 87 -5.25 2.56 -2.36
CA ASP A 87 -5.06 1.72 -1.17
C ASP A 87 -6.05 2.02 -0.05
N VAL A 88 -6.25 3.30 0.28
CA VAL A 88 -7.16 3.66 1.36
C VAL A 88 -8.62 3.37 1.03
N PRO A 89 -9.12 3.68 -0.18
CA PRO A 89 -10.47 3.26 -0.56
C PRO A 89 -10.68 1.74 -0.50
N VAL A 90 -9.68 0.97 -0.90
CA VAL A 90 -9.70 -0.49 -0.81
C VAL A 90 -9.80 -0.95 0.64
N LEU A 91 -8.98 -0.37 1.50
CA LEU A 91 -9.02 -0.67 2.94
C LEU A 91 -10.40 -0.40 3.51
N LYS A 92 -11.01 0.74 3.18
CA LYS A 92 -12.35 1.09 3.64
C LYS A 92 -13.40 0.11 3.15
N GLN A 93 -13.33 -0.33 1.90
CA GLN A 93 -14.25 -1.33 1.36
C GLN A 93 -14.16 -2.66 2.10
N ASN A 94 -12.94 -3.10 2.42
CA ASN A 94 -12.75 -4.34 3.15
C ASN A 94 -13.26 -4.22 4.59
N LEU A 95 -13.04 -3.09 5.24
CA LEU A 95 -13.59 -2.84 6.57
C LEU A 95 -15.13 -2.87 6.54
N PHE A 96 -15.73 -2.22 5.55
CA PHE A 96 -17.18 -2.24 5.38
C PHE A 96 -17.72 -3.65 5.14
N LEU A 97 -17.03 -4.43 4.29
CA LEU A 97 -17.43 -5.80 3.96
C LEU A 97 -17.49 -6.69 5.20
N TYR A 98 -16.65 -6.45 6.18
CA TYR A 98 -16.58 -7.23 7.43
C TYR A 98 -17.26 -6.54 8.61
N ASN A 99 -18.10 -5.53 8.34
CA ASN A 99 -18.83 -4.78 9.36
C ASN A 99 -17.92 -4.14 10.42
N MET A 100 -16.75 -3.69 9.98
CA MET A 100 -15.79 -3.02 10.84
C MET A 100 -15.86 -1.50 10.63
N ASP A 101 -15.42 -0.73 11.64
CA ASP A 101 -15.35 0.72 11.54
C ASP A 101 -14.42 1.13 10.40
N GLU A 102 -14.94 1.92 9.46
CA GLU A 102 -14.19 2.42 8.31
C GLU A 102 -13.82 3.89 8.43
N SER A 103 -14.04 4.50 9.57
CA SER A 103 -13.79 5.93 9.78
C SER A 103 -12.34 6.28 10.11
N TRP A 104 -11.56 5.32 10.62
CA TRP A 104 -10.21 5.60 11.09
C TRP A 104 -9.19 5.86 9.99
N PRO A 105 -9.28 5.27 8.75
CA PRO A 105 -8.40 5.69 7.66
C PRO A 105 -8.96 6.95 6.98
N SER A 106 -9.02 8.06 7.69
CA SER A 106 -9.72 9.27 7.25
C SER A 106 -8.81 10.32 6.62
N ARG A 107 -7.53 10.31 6.96
CA ARG A 107 -6.56 11.28 6.45
C ARG A 107 -5.48 10.57 5.66
N TRP A 108 -5.37 10.89 4.36
CA TRP A 108 -4.30 10.33 3.54
C TRP A 108 -3.82 11.33 2.49
N TYR A 109 -2.59 11.16 2.11
CA TYR A 109 -1.91 11.97 1.11
C TYR A 109 -1.60 11.13 -0.11
N ASP A 110 -1.92 11.65 -1.29
CA ASP A 110 -1.52 11.06 -2.56
C ASP A 110 -0.12 11.58 -2.91
N LEU A 111 0.89 10.76 -2.68
CA LEU A 111 2.28 11.12 -2.93
C LEU A 111 2.58 11.30 -4.42
N GLN A 112 1.84 10.63 -5.28
CA GLN A 112 1.98 10.77 -6.72
C GLN A 112 1.64 12.20 -7.16
N GLN A 113 0.59 12.78 -6.63
CA GLN A 113 0.21 14.16 -6.91
C GLN A 113 1.21 15.18 -6.34
N ILE A 114 1.70 14.93 -5.14
CA ILE A 114 2.72 15.78 -4.53
C ILE A 114 4.01 15.73 -5.34
N PHE A 115 4.40 14.53 -5.79
CA PHE A 115 5.55 14.35 -6.67
C PHE A 115 5.43 15.19 -7.94
N LEU A 116 4.28 15.14 -8.61
CA LEU A 116 4.04 15.87 -9.85
C LEU A 116 4.14 17.39 -9.70
N LYS A 117 3.79 17.92 -8.54
CA LYS A 117 3.92 19.35 -8.25
C LYS A 117 5.38 19.80 -8.17
N ASN A 118 6.25 18.93 -7.69
CA ASN A 118 7.66 19.25 -7.45
C ASN A 118 8.59 18.79 -8.57
N PHE A 119 8.17 17.76 -9.32
CA PHE A 119 8.93 17.16 -10.40
C PHE A 119 8.00 17.02 -11.60
N PRO A 120 7.83 18.09 -12.42
CA PRO A 120 6.93 18.02 -13.57
C PRO A 120 7.27 16.86 -14.48
N ARG A 121 6.24 16.17 -14.94
CA ARG A 121 6.38 15.01 -15.80
C ARG A 121 6.91 15.41 -17.15
N GLY A 122 8.02 14.81 -17.57
CA GLY A 122 8.54 14.93 -18.91
C GLY A 122 7.75 14.06 -19.89
N GLU A 123 7.90 14.36 -21.18
CA GLU A 123 7.27 13.57 -22.23
C GLU A 123 7.78 12.12 -22.17
N GLY A 124 6.86 11.15 -22.13
CA GLY A 124 7.20 9.73 -22.07
C GLY A 124 7.61 9.20 -20.71
N GLU A 125 7.64 10.03 -19.68
CA GLU A 125 8.00 9.58 -18.34
C GLU A 125 6.80 8.94 -17.62
N GLY A 126 7.02 7.76 -17.01
CA GLY A 126 6.00 7.05 -16.26
C GLY A 126 5.83 7.57 -14.83
N LEU A 127 4.68 7.25 -14.25
CA LEU A 127 4.36 7.56 -12.84
C LEU A 127 4.25 6.32 -11.98
N THR A 128 4.67 5.16 -12.48
CA THR A 128 4.72 3.96 -11.62
C THR A 128 5.77 4.17 -10.54
N LEU A 129 5.61 3.46 -9.43
CA LEU A 129 6.56 3.52 -8.32
C LEU A 129 7.99 3.21 -8.82
N GLU A 130 8.16 2.17 -9.62
CA GLU A 130 9.44 1.78 -10.21
C GLU A 130 10.03 2.89 -11.06
N SER A 131 9.23 3.50 -11.95
CA SER A 131 9.68 4.59 -12.83
C SER A 131 10.20 5.77 -12.05
N VAL A 132 9.53 6.14 -10.96
CA VAL A 132 9.90 7.29 -10.13
C VAL A 132 11.14 6.97 -9.30
N VAL A 133 11.25 5.77 -8.77
CA VAL A 133 12.45 5.31 -8.06
C VAL A 133 13.68 5.40 -8.96
N ASP A 134 13.56 4.95 -10.21
CA ASP A 134 14.64 5.04 -11.21
C ASP A 134 14.97 6.49 -11.53
N ARG A 135 13.96 7.32 -11.75
CA ARG A 135 14.14 8.75 -12.08
C ARG A 135 14.87 9.51 -10.99
N LEU A 136 14.60 9.20 -9.73
CA LEU A 136 15.24 9.84 -8.58
C LEU A 136 16.60 9.24 -8.23
N GLY A 137 17.03 8.19 -8.95
CA GLY A 137 18.30 7.54 -8.69
C GLY A 137 18.35 6.77 -7.38
N ILE A 138 17.20 6.34 -6.89
CA ILE A 138 17.11 5.54 -5.66
C ILE A 138 17.52 4.10 -6.00
N GLU A 139 18.46 3.57 -5.23
CA GLU A 139 18.89 2.19 -5.41
C GLU A 139 17.78 1.20 -5.09
N HIS A 140 17.62 0.19 -5.94
CA HIS A 140 16.64 -0.87 -5.74
C HIS A 140 17.16 -2.16 -6.39
N ASP A 141 16.64 -3.28 -5.92
CA ASP A 141 16.98 -4.61 -6.45
C ASP A 141 16.03 -5.07 -7.57
N GLY A 142 15.10 -4.20 -7.97
CA GLY A 142 14.10 -4.53 -8.99
C GLY A 142 12.91 -5.33 -8.47
N ASP A 143 12.86 -5.58 -7.18
CA ASP A 143 11.79 -6.37 -6.56
C ASP A 143 10.65 -5.45 -6.12
N PHE A 144 9.76 -5.18 -7.06
CA PHE A 144 8.54 -4.42 -6.83
C PHE A 144 7.34 -5.36 -6.72
N HIS A 145 6.18 -4.84 -6.28
CA HIS A 145 4.90 -5.56 -6.12
C HIS A 145 4.78 -6.42 -4.85
N ASN A 146 5.81 -6.48 -4.01
CA ASN A 146 5.65 -6.92 -2.63
C ASN A 146 5.16 -5.73 -1.80
N ALA A 147 4.13 -5.92 -1.00
CA ALA A 147 3.47 -4.80 -0.31
C ALA A 147 4.41 -4.01 0.59
N LEU A 148 5.26 -4.70 1.37
CA LEU A 148 6.20 -4.02 2.26
C LEU A 148 7.31 -3.31 1.48
N ASP A 149 7.86 -3.95 0.46
CA ASP A 149 8.91 -3.34 -0.36
C ASP A 149 8.40 -2.09 -1.06
N ASP A 150 7.17 -2.14 -1.61
CA ASP A 150 6.55 -0.97 -2.23
C ASP A 150 6.35 0.17 -1.22
N ALA A 151 5.96 -0.14 0.01
CA ALA A 151 5.84 0.84 1.08
C ALA A 151 7.20 1.45 1.45
N LEU A 152 8.27 0.65 1.48
CA LEU A 152 9.61 1.14 1.75
C LEU A 152 10.13 2.05 0.63
N TYR A 153 9.91 1.70 -0.63
CA TYR A 153 10.26 2.58 -1.76
C TYR A 153 9.44 3.86 -1.73
N THR A 154 8.16 3.78 -1.41
CA THR A 154 7.30 4.95 -1.25
C THR A 154 7.84 5.88 -0.16
N THR A 155 8.33 5.32 0.94
CA THR A 155 8.98 6.08 2.02
C THR A 155 10.22 6.81 1.53
N LYS A 156 11.06 6.17 0.72
CA LYS A 156 12.26 6.79 0.15
C LYS A 156 11.90 7.97 -0.76
N ILE A 157 10.85 7.86 -1.53
CA ILE A 157 10.35 8.97 -2.35
C ILE A 157 9.81 10.08 -1.44
N CYS A 158 9.03 9.71 -0.44
CA CYS A 158 8.42 10.64 0.52
C CYS A 158 9.46 11.56 1.19
N ARG A 159 10.62 11.02 1.54
CA ARG A 159 11.70 11.80 2.16
C ARG A 159 12.24 12.91 1.27
N ARG A 160 11.99 12.84 -0.03
CA ARG A 160 12.42 13.85 -1.01
C ARG A 160 11.32 14.82 -1.38
N LEU A 161 10.17 14.73 -0.71
CA LEU A 161 9.01 15.58 -0.99
C LEU A 161 8.72 16.50 0.20
N PRO A 162 8.24 17.73 -0.05
CA PRO A 162 7.95 18.71 1.01
C PRO A 162 6.58 18.46 1.66
N LEU A 163 6.40 17.33 2.34
CA LEU A 163 5.13 16.95 2.96
C LEU A 163 4.73 17.86 4.13
N ALA A 164 5.72 18.41 4.84
CA ALA A 164 5.46 19.27 6.00
C ALA A 164 4.74 20.57 5.65
N GLN A 165 4.60 20.87 4.36
CA GLN A 165 3.92 22.07 3.87
C GLN A 165 2.53 21.78 3.31
N GLY A 166 2.12 20.54 3.42
CA GLY A 166 0.82 20.06 2.90
C GLY A 166 -0.37 20.46 3.76
#